data_74c8280c102f8266520ad251a58a3ee5
#
_entry.id   74c8280c102f8266520ad251a58a3ee5
#
_cell.length_a   1.000
_cell.length_b   1.000
_cell.length_c   1.000
_cell.angle_alpha   90.00
_cell.angle_beta   90.00
_cell.angle_gamma   90.00
#
_symmetry.space_group_name_H-M   'P 1'
#
loop_
_entity.id
_entity.type
_entity.pdbx_description
1 polymer ?
#
loop_
_entity_poly.entity_id
_entity_poly.type
_entity_poly.pdbx_seq_one_letter_code
_entity_poly.pdbx_strand_id
1 'polypeptide(L)'
;MTDTPDFLEKDKANRIPITGALMLATLMHTLDSTIANVALPNMQGSISASPEQLTWVLTSYILATAVMTPLCGWLAMKFGRKRMIVLSIIGFTVASMLCGIATSVPEMVLFRSLQGLAGASLMPLSQSVMLDTFPQDQIPRVMSLWSSAVILGPILGPIVGGWITEHLDWRWVFFINLPLGIIALLGVSRFMADDPGGRQRPFDFIGFSALTAFVVGLQVLLDRGPGQDWWESPEIWSWAALSLAGLWIFITQSATAQHPFFHRDLARDGNFVGTTVFSFFVGVLLFSTTALLPVLMQNLLGYSAMQTGTASVSRGIGSLISFLMVPFLIQKLGARQVLFIGTVLSIASLWAMAGFDLSMTDWPIIASGFIQGAGTGLLFAPLSTLAYVTLSPAHRVEGTILSTMARSLGSAIGISVVQAMVLRNSALAHSELSSRMDPTSPVLNDVIAIPGALTTPEGLAQLNGEVTRQ
;
A
#
# COMPACT_ATOMS: atom_id res chain seq x y z
N MET A 1 -34.61 23.66 4.67
CA MET A 1 -34.53 22.61 3.64
C MET A 1 -33.42 23.01 2.72
N THR A 2 -32.23 22.42 2.90
CA THR A 2 -31.11 22.64 2.01
C THR A 2 -31.33 21.77 0.78
N ASP A 3 -31.59 22.42 -0.37
CA ASP A 3 -31.69 21.72 -1.66
C ASP A 3 -30.44 20.86 -1.85
N THR A 4 -30.58 19.54 -1.73
CA THR A 4 -29.53 18.59 -2.11
C THR A 4 -29.29 18.76 -3.61
N PRO A 5 -28.04 18.97 -4.06
CA PRO A 5 -27.77 19.13 -5.48
C PRO A 5 -28.30 17.94 -6.29
N ASP A 6 -28.96 18.21 -7.42
CA ASP A 6 -29.64 17.25 -8.28
C ASP A 6 -28.79 16.04 -8.68
N PHE A 7 -27.46 16.23 -8.82
CA PHE A 7 -26.53 15.14 -9.12
C PHE A 7 -26.39 14.11 -7.97
N LEU A 8 -26.54 14.54 -6.70
CA LEU A 8 -26.52 13.62 -5.57
C LEU A 8 -27.77 12.77 -5.48
N GLU A 9 -28.93 13.28 -5.91
CA GLU A 9 -30.17 12.50 -5.96
C GLU A 9 -30.08 11.39 -7.02
N LYS A 10 -29.50 11.69 -8.18
CA LYS A 10 -29.27 10.71 -9.24
C LYS A 10 -28.29 9.63 -8.81
N ASP A 11 -27.22 9.99 -8.10
CA ASP A 11 -26.27 9.03 -7.53
C ASP A 11 -26.93 8.14 -6.48
N LYS A 12 -27.83 8.70 -5.66
CA LYS A 12 -28.65 7.94 -4.70
C LYS A 12 -29.56 6.91 -5.37
N ALA A 13 -30.11 7.19 -6.54
CA ALA A 13 -30.94 6.26 -7.29
C ALA A 13 -30.10 5.07 -7.86
N ASN A 14 -28.85 5.32 -8.22
CA ASN A 14 -27.93 4.35 -8.84
C ASN A 14 -26.87 3.79 -7.87
N ARG A 15 -27.13 3.74 -6.56
CA ARG A 15 -26.14 3.37 -5.52
C ARG A 15 -25.42 2.07 -5.79
N ILE A 16 -26.14 1.00 -6.13
CA ILE A 16 -25.58 -0.34 -6.27
C ILE A 16 -24.57 -0.41 -7.45
N PRO A 17 -24.94 -0.02 -8.69
CA PRO A 17 -24.01 -0.08 -9.79
C PRO A 17 -22.84 0.89 -9.64
N ILE A 18 -23.02 2.07 -9.04
CA ILE A 18 -21.93 2.99 -8.72
C ILE A 18 -20.96 2.34 -7.73
N THR A 19 -21.46 1.72 -6.67
CA THR A 19 -20.66 1.01 -5.68
C THR A 19 -19.81 -0.09 -6.34
N GLY A 20 -20.43 -0.92 -7.17
CA GLY A 20 -19.71 -1.99 -7.88
C GLY A 20 -18.59 -1.46 -8.80
N ALA A 21 -18.87 -0.39 -9.55
CA ALA A 21 -17.89 0.23 -10.44
C ALA A 21 -16.71 0.87 -9.67
N LEU A 22 -17.00 1.57 -8.57
CA LEU A 22 -15.97 2.20 -7.72
C LEU A 22 -15.15 1.17 -6.94
N MET A 23 -15.76 0.09 -6.47
CA MET A 23 -15.06 -1.02 -5.86
C MET A 23 -14.14 -1.71 -6.85
N LEU A 24 -14.59 -1.92 -8.10
CA LEU A 24 -13.76 -2.51 -9.15
C LEU A 24 -12.57 -1.61 -9.51
N ALA A 25 -12.76 -0.29 -9.60
CA ALA A 25 -11.68 0.67 -9.81
C ALA A 25 -10.67 0.67 -8.65
N THR A 26 -11.17 0.59 -7.40
CA THR A 26 -10.32 0.47 -6.20
C THR A 26 -9.54 -0.85 -6.19
N LEU A 27 -10.21 -1.96 -6.48
CA LEU A 27 -9.59 -3.29 -6.56
C LEU A 27 -8.50 -3.33 -7.64
N MET A 28 -8.77 -2.79 -8.84
CA MET A 28 -7.81 -2.69 -9.94
C MET A 28 -6.54 -1.97 -9.48
N HIS A 29 -6.67 -0.82 -8.82
CA HIS A 29 -5.54 -0.04 -8.30
C HIS A 29 -4.74 -0.80 -7.22
N THR A 30 -5.42 -1.42 -6.26
CA THR A 30 -4.76 -2.13 -5.15
C THR A 30 -4.16 -3.47 -5.57
N LEU A 31 -4.77 -4.15 -6.54
CA LEU A 31 -4.24 -5.38 -7.15
C LEU A 31 -2.96 -5.07 -7.92
N ASP A 32 -2.96 -4.03 -8.77
CA ASP A 32 -1.80 -3.63 -9.56
C ASP A 32 -0.58 -3.29 -8.70
N SER A 33 -0.80 -2.64 -7.55
CA SER A 33 0.28 -2.27 -6.63
C SER A 33 1.03 -3.48 -6.04
N THR A 34 0.46 -4.66 -6.08
CA THR A 34 1.02 -5.88 -5.49
C THR A 34 1.34 -6.98 -6.51
N ILE A 35 0.55 -7.07 -7.59
CA ILE A 35 0.76 -8.08 -8.63
C ILE A 35 2.10 -7.89 -9.36
N ALA A 36 2.52 -6.63 -9.55
CA ALA A 36 3.79 -6.29 -10.19
C ALA A 36 5.00 -6.83 -9.42
N ASN A 37 4.94 -6.90 -8.08
CA ASN A 37 6.03 -7.41 -7.25
C ASN A 37 6.39 -8.86 -7.57
N VAL A 38 5.40 -9.69 -7.89
CA VAL A 38 5.58 -11.11 -8.23
C VAL A 38 6.22 -11.27 -9.60
N ALA A 39 5.97 -10.33 -10.51
CA ALA A 39 6.48 -10.38 -11.87
C ALA A 39 7.93 -9.87 -12.01
N LEU A 40 8.49 -9.16 -11.00
CA LEU A 40 9.82 -8.56 -11.08
C LEU A 40 10.94 -9.52 -11.48
N PRO A 41 11.08 -10.75 -10.90
CA PRO A 41 12.14 -11.67 -11.30
C PRO A 41 12.07 -12.06 -12.78
N ASN A 42 10.83 -12.25 -13.31
CA ASN A 42 10.61 -12.59 -14.70
C ASN A 42 10.85 -11.40 -15.65
N MET A 43 10.65 -10.18 -15.18
CA MET A 43 10.97 -8.96 -15.93
C MET A 43 12.48 -8.80 -16.12
N GLN A 44 13.29 -9.15 -15.12
CA GLN A 44 14.73 -8.93 -15.10
C GLN A 44 15.41 -9.41 -16.37
N GLY A 45 15.16 -10.65 -16.76
CA GLY A 45 15.74 -11.22 -17.96
C GLY A 45 15.25 -10.60 -19.27
N SER A 46 13.94 -10.26 -19.32
CA SER A 46 13.29 -9.81 -20.55
C SER A 46 13.56 -8.34 -20.92
N ILE A 47 13.82 -7.47 -19.92
CA ILE A 47 14.15 -6.05 -20.15
C ILE A 47 15.60 -5.74 -19.82
N SER A 48 16.44 -6.78 -19.61
CA SER A 48 17.89 -6.68 -19.30
C SER A 48 18.18 -5.74 -18.13
N ALA A 49 17.39 -5.85 -17.04
CA ALA A 49 17.48 -4.99 -15.87
C ALA A 49 18.43 -5.54 -14.81
N SER A 50 19.20 -4.67 -14.14
CA SER A 50 19.85 -5.04 -12.89
C SER A 50 18.83 -5.12 -11.73
N PRO A 51 19.13 -5.84 -10.62
CA PRO A 51 18.25 -5.88 -9.45
C PRO A 51 17.93 -4.49 -8.89
N GLU A 52 18.88 -3.57 -8.89
CA GLU A 52 18.70 -2.18 -8.46
C GLU A 52 17.75 -1.41 -9.37
N GLN A 53 17.85 -1.64 -10.69
CA GLN A 53 16.97 -0.99 -11.66
C GLN A 53 15.52 -1.48 -11.55
N LEU A 54 15.31 -2.76 -11.17
CA LEU A 54 13.97 -3.29 -10.93
C LEU A 54 13.27 -2.60 -9.76
N THR A 55 13.99 -2.19 -8.74
CA THR A 55 13.43 -1.44 -7.61
C THR A 55 12.76 -0.16 -8.11
N TRP A 56 13.35 0.52 -9.10
CA TRP A 56 12.79 1.74 -9.67
C TRP A 56 11.42 1.52 -10.36
N VAL A 57 11.14 0.32 -10.85
CA VAL A 57 9.82 -0.02 -11.41
C VAL A 57 8.71 0.11 -10.36
N LEU A 58 8.99 -0.25 -9.11
CA LEU A 58 8.05 -0.11 -8.00
C LEU A 58 8.06 1.30 -7.43
N THR A 59 9.25 1.82 -7.14
CA THR A 59 9.43 3.13 -6.49
C THR A 59 8.85 4.25 -7.35
N SER A 60 9.01 4.22 -8.68
CA SER A 60 8.45 5.23 -9.58
C SER A 60 6.92 5.32 -9.51
N TYR A 61 6.24 4.18 -9.44
CA TYR A 61 4.79 4.13 -9.26
C TYR A 61 4.37 4.69 -7.90
N ILE A 62 5.04 4.28 -6.82
CA ILE A 62 4.73 4.72 -5.46
C ILE A 62 4.96 6.23 -5.31
N LEU A 63 6.10 6.75 -5.78
CA LEU A 63 6.40 8.17 -5.75
C LEU A 63 5.39 9.00 -6.54
N ALA A 64 5.08 8.57 -7.76
CA ALA A 64 4.11 9.25 -8.61
C ALA A 64 2.72 9.28 -7.97
N THR A 65 2.29 8.16 -7.37
CA THR A 65 1.02 8.07 -6.63
C THR A 65 1.04 8.99 -5.42
N ALA A 66 2.12 9.00 -4.64
CA ALA A 66 2.26 9.81 -3.43
C ALA A 66 2.22 11.31 -3.72
N VAL A 67 2.86 11.76 -4.81
CA VAL A 67 2.84 13.16 -5.26
C VAL A 67 1.46 13.57 -5.75
N MET A 68 0.79 12.72 -6.51
CA MET A 68 -0.49 13.06 -7.14
C MET A 68 -1.67 12.96 -6.17
N THR A 69 -1.61 12.07 -5.16
CA THR A 69 -2.73 11.85 -4.22
C THR A 69 -3.23 13.14 -3.57
N PRO A 70 -2.39 14.02 -2.97
CA PRO A 70 -2.88 15.28 -2.42
C PRO A 70 -3.50 16.19 -3.49
N LEU A 71 -2.96 16.23 -4.69
CA LEU A 71 -3.46 17.06 -5.78
C LEU A 71 -4.85 16.65 -6.27
N CYS A 72 -5.20 15.35 -6.16
CA CYS A 72 -6.49 14.82 -6.61
C CYS A 72 -7.68 15.53 -5.98
N GLY A 73 -7.58 15.98 -4.73
CA GLY A 73 -8.66 16.72 -4.05
C GLY A 73 -8.97 18.06 -4.70
N TRP A 74 -7.93 18.83 -4.95
CA TRP A 74 -8.09 20.11 -5.62
C TRP A 74 -8.59 19.96 -7.06
N LEU A 75 -8.05 18.99 -7.80
CA LEU A 75 -8.51 18.66 -9.15
C LEU A 75 -9.98 18.21 -9.16
N ALA A 76 -10.40 17.38 -8.20
CA ALA A 76 -11.79 16.94 -8.09
C ALA A 76 -12.76 18.08 -7.77
N MET A 77 -12.34 19.05 -6.95
CA MET A 77 -13.16 20.24 -6.69
C MET A 77 -13.26 21.14 -7.93
N LYS A 78 -12.19 21.23 -8.72
CA LYS A 78 -12.14 22.08 -9.91
C LYS A 78 -12.87 21.49 -11.11
N PHE A 79 -12.63 20.20 -11.40
CA PHE A 79 -13.13 19.53 -12.61
C PHE A 79 -14.35 18.61 -12.37
N GLY A 80 -14.70 18.36 -11.11
CA GLY A 80 -15.73 17.43 -10.71
C GLY A 80 -15.20 16.01 -10.47
N ARG A 81 -15.80 15.29 -9.52
CA ARG A 81 -15.34 13.94 -9.09
C ARG A 81 -15.48 12.89 -10.18
N LYS A 82 -16.64 12.88 -10.90
CA LYS A 82 -16.86 11.91 -11.99
C LYS A 82 -15.80 12.03 -13.06
N ARG A 83 -15.52 13.24 -13.55
CA ARG A 83 -14.51 13.47 -14.60
C ARG A 83 -13.12 13.00 -14.14
N MET A 84 -12.75 13.32 -12.90
CA MET A 84 -11.48 12.87 -12.34
C MET A 84 -11.39 11.34 -12.25
N ILE A 85 -12.42 10.65 -11.78
CA ILE A 85 -12.43 9.18 -11.71
C ILE A 85 -12.37 8.57 -13.12
N VAL A 86 -13.13 9.09 -14.08
CA VAL A 86 -13.11 8.61 -15.48
C VAL A 86 -11.73 8.79 -16.11
N LEU A 87 -11.13 9.98 -15.98
CA LEU A 87 -9.77 10.25 -16.49
C LEU A 87 -8.73 9.36 -15.82
N SER A 88 -8.89 9.10 -14.52
CA SER A 88 -7.99 8.22 -13.77
C SER A 88 -8.12 6.76 -14.20
N ILE A 89 -9.31 6.24 -14.43
CA ILE A 89 -9.50 4.88 -14.94
C ILE A 89 -8.89 4.75 -16.34
N ILE A 90 -9.14 5.71 -17.23
CA ILE A 90 -8.60 5.70 -18.59
C ILE A 90 -7.07 5.78 -18.53
N GLY A 91 -6.52 6.78 -17.85
CA GLY A 91 -5.07 7.00 -17.75
C GLY A 91 -4.35 5.81 -17.12
N PHE A 92 -4.91 5.24 -16.04
CA PHE A 92 -4.36 4.06 -15.39
C PHE A 92 -4.37 2.83 -16.32
N THR A 93 -5.48 2.58 -17.00
CA THR A 93 -5.61 1.44 -17.92
C THR A 93 -4.67 1.58 -19.11
N VAL A 94 -4.58 2.77 -19.72
CA VAL A 94 -3.66 3.03 -20.84
C VAL A 94 -2.21 2.88 -20.38
N ALA A 95 -1.82 3.50 -19.26
CA ALA A 95 -0.47 3.36 -18.72
C ALA A 95 -0.12 1.91 -18.38
N SER A 96 -1.09 1.14 -17.87
CA SER A 96 -0.92 -0.30 -17.65
C SER A 96 -0.65 -1.07 -18.95
N MET A 97 -1.38 -0.75 -20.02
CA MET A 97 -1.10 -1.35 -21.35
C MET A 97 0.31 -1.00 -21.83
N LEU A 98 0.74 0.24 -21.64
CA LEU A 98 2.10 0.68 -21.98
C LEU A 98 3.15 -0.09 -21.16
N CYS A 99 2.92 -0.33 -19.86
CA CYS A 99 3.80 -1.18 -19.05
C CYS A 99 3.91 -2.61 -19.62
N GLY A 100 2.78 -3.18 -20.10
CA GLY A 100 2.76 -4.51 -20.69
C GLY A 100 3.55 -4.63 -21.99
N ILE A 101 3.74 -3.56 -22.74
CA ILE A 101 4.50 -3.55 -23.99
C ILE A 101 5.92 -2.98 -23.84
N ALA A 102 6.33 -2.56 -22.63
CA ALA A 102 7.65 -2.02 -22.39
C ALA A 102 8.76 -3.00 -22.73
N THR A 103 9.83 -2.48 -23.35
CA THR A 103 10.99 -3.26 -23.80
C THR A 103 12.28 -2.90 -23.07
N SER A 104 12.26 -1.80 -22.31
CA SER A 104 13.41 -1.29 -21.58
C SER A 104 13.03 -0.79 -20.18
N VAL A 105 14.02 -0.72 -19.28
CA VAL A 105 13.83 -0.16 -17.92
C VAL A 105 13.35 1.29 -17.94
N PRO A 106 13.93 2.22 -18.74
CA PRO A 106 13.45 3.59 -18.78
C PRO A 106 11.99 3.72 -19.23
N GLU A 107 11.56 2.93 -20.23
CA GLU A 107 10.16 2.90 -20.64
C GLU A 107 9.26 2.40 -19.50
N MET A 108 9.64 1.30 -18.84
CA MET A 108 8.89 0.75 -17.72
C MET A 108 8.74 1.76 -16.58
N VAL A 109 9.83 2.44 -16.18
CA VAL A 109 9.83 3.47 -15.12
C VAL A 109 8.92 4.64 -15.51
N LEU A 110 8.99 5.10 -16.77
CA LEU A 110 8.13 6.17 -17.27
C LEU A 110 6.65 5.75 -17.23
N PHE A 111 6.32 4.56 -17.75
CA PHE A 111 4.94 4.09 -17.82
C PHE A 111 4.38 3.79 -16.41
N ARG A 112 5.18 3.26 -15.50
CA ARG A 112 4.82 3.09 -14.09
C ARG A 112 4.57 4.43 -13.40
N SER A 113 5.39 5.44 -13.69
CA SER A 113 5.15 6.81 -13.18
C SER A 113 3.81 7.36 -13.68
N LEU A 114 3.52 7.23 -14.97
CA LEU A 114 2.23 7.67 -15.55
C LEU A 114 1.05 6.89 -14.94
N GLN A 115 1.21 5.60 -14.72
CA GLN A 115 0.20 4.75 -14.08
C GLN A 115 -0.05 5.18 -12.63
N GLY A 116 1.01 5.47 -11.87
CA GLY A 116 0.90 5.99 -10.50
C GLY A 116 0.19 7.34 -10.43
N LEU A 117 0.54 8.28 -11.32
CA LEU A 117 -0.14 9.58 -11.42
C LEU A 117 -1.64 9.39 -11.71
N ALA A 118 -1.98 8.57 -12.68
CA ALA A 118 -3.36 8.33 -13.05
C ALA A 118 -4.16 7.59 -11.96
N GLY A 119 -3.56 6.60 -11.30
CA GLY A 119 -4.20 5.76 -10.28
C GLY A 119 -4.46 6.44 -8.94
N ALA A 120 -3.70 7.50 -8.62
CA ALA A 120 -3.69 8.14 -7.31
C ALA A 120 -5.06 8.59 -6.78
N SER A 121 -5.98 8.97 -7.67
CA SER A 121 -7.31 9.44 -7.30
C SER A 121 -8.33 8.33 -7.07
N LEU A 122 -8.09 7.12 -7.59
CA LEU A 122 -9.08 6.03 -7.62
C LEU A 122 -9.56 5.65 -6.22
N MET A 123 -8.63 5.50 -5.29
CA MET A 123 -8.95 5.09 -3.92
C MET A 123 -9.66 6.19 -3.11
N PRO A 124 -9.11 7.41 -2.95
CA PRO A 124 -9.72 8.43 -2.12
C PRO A 124 -11.01 8.99 -2.70
N LEU A 125 -11.13 9.15 -4.02
CA LEU A 125 -12.36 9.66 -4.61
C LEU A 125 -13.46 8.61 -4.61
N SER A 126 -13.16 7.32 -4.82
CA SER A 126 -14.14 6.25 -4.68
C SER A 126 -14.72 6.24 -3.26
N GLN A 127 -13.86 6.32 -2.24
CA GLN A 127 -14.30 6.38 -0.85
C GLN A 127 -15.19 7.61 -0.58
N SER A 128 -14.78 8.78 -1.04
CA SER A 128 -15.54 10.03 -0.86
C SER A 128 -16.91 9.96 -1.52
N VAL A 129 -16.99 9.47 -2.76
CA VAL A 129 -18.29 9.32 -3.48
C VAL A 129 -19.21 8.37 -2.72
N MET A 130 -18.69 7.24 -2.23
CA MET A 130 -19.50 6.30 -1.46
C MET A 130 -20.02 6.90 -0.14
N LEU A 131 -19.21 7.70 0.56
CA LEU A 131 -19.64 8.42 1.78
C LEU A 131 -20.77 9.42 1.53
N ASP A 132 -20.83 10.04 0.33
CA ASP A 132 -21.83 11.04 -0.01
C ASP A 132 -23.10 10.44 -0.64
N THR A 133 -22.99 9.26 -1.26
CA THR A 133 -24.08 8.58 -1.96
C THR A 133 -25.01 7.84 -0.99
N PHE A 134 -24.50 7.41 0.16
CA PHE A 134 -25.26 6.62 1.13
C PHE A 134 -25.67 7.44 2.37
N PRO A 135 -26.85 7.15 2.98
CA PRO A 135 -27.25 7.74 4.24
C PRO A 135 -26.36 7.27 5.39
N GLN A 136 -26.30 8.05 6.47
CA GLN A 136 -25.37 7.81 7.58
C GLN A 136 -25.54 6.45 8.26
N ASP A 137 -26.75 5.93 8.35
CA ASP A 137 -27.05 4.60 8.91
C ASP A 137 -26.44 3.44 8.08
N GLN A 138 -26.22 3.63 6.78
CA GLN A 138 -25.65 2.65 5.87
C GLN A 138 -24.12 2.79 5.68
N ILE A 139 -23.52 3.88 6.13
CA ILE A 139 -22.07 4.13 5.99
C ILE A 139 -21.22 2.95 6.50
N PRO A 140 -21.47 2.34 7.67
CA PRO A 140 -20.67 1.21 8.13
C PRO A 140 -20.69 0.03 7.17
N ARG A 141 -21.85 -0.27 6.57
CA ARG A 141 -22.00 -1.35 5.59
C ARG A 141 -21.26 -1.06 4.29
N VAL A 142 -21.38 0.15 3.80
CA VAL A 142 -20.75 0.57 2.53
C VAL A 142 -19.23 0.68 2.68
N MET A 143 -18.75 1.21 3.80
CA MET A 143 -17.32 1.26 4.10
C MET A 143 -16.72 -0.12 4.30
N SER A 144 -17.48 -1.05 4.87
CA SER A 144 -17.08 -2.45 4.97
C SER A 144 -16.91 -3.08 3.58
N LEU A 145 -17.87 -2.88 2.67
CA LEU A 145 -17.77 -3.36 1.28
C LEU A 145 -16.57 -2.72 0.54
N TRP A 146 -16.41 -1.41 0.63
CA TRP A 146 -15.28 -0.71 0.01
C TRP A 146 -13.94 -1.19 0.56
N SER A 147 -13.83 -1.37 1.87
CA SER A 147 -12.62 -1.89 2.52
C SER A 147 -12.28 -3.30 2.06
N SER A 148 -13.28 -4.12 1.71
CA SER A 148 -13.02 -5.44 1.13
C SER A 148 -12.29 -5.34 -0.20
N ALA A 149 -12.64 -4.40 -1.06
CA ALA A 149 -11.94 -4.17 -2.33
C ALA A 149 -10.48 -3.72 -2.11
N VAL A 150 -10.24 -2.87 -1.10
CA VAL A 150 -8.89 -2.40 -0.74
C VAL A 150 -7.98 -3.55 -0.29
N ILE A 151 -8.50 -4.48 0.50
CA ILE A 151 -7.71 -5.57 1.08
C ILE A 151 -7.61 -6.78 0.15
N LEU A 152 -8.62 -7.01 -0.69
CA LEU A 152 -8.58 -8.11 -1.67
C LEU A 152 -7.46 -7.93 -2.70
N GLY A 153 -7.12 -6.68 -3.08
CA GLY A 153 -6.03 -6.43 -4.02
C GLY A 153 -4.69 -7.05 -3.57
N PRO A 154 -4.16 -6.68 -2.41
CA PRO A 154 -2.92 -7.26 -1.87
C PRO A 154 -2.95 -8.78 -1.65
N ILE A 155 -4.13 -9.38 -1.45
CA ILE A 155 -4.27 -10.82 -1.27
C ILE A 155 -4.30 -11.54 -2.61
N LEU A 156 -5.09 -11.04 -3.56
CA LEU A 156 -5.22 -11.63 -4.88
C LEU A 156 -4.00 -11.38 -5.76
N GLY A 157 -3.27 -10.27 -5.53
CA GLY A 157 -2.09 -9.90 -6.32
C GLY A 157 -1.06 -11.01 -6.43
N PRO A 158 -0.52 -11.55 -5.33
CA PRO A 158 0.44 -12.65 -5.38
C PRO A 158 -0.12 -13.93 -6.00
N ILE A 159 -1.40 -14.27 -5.76
CA ILE A 159 -2.04 -15.47 -6.30
C ILE A 159 -2.19 -15.36 -7.81
N VAL A 160 -2.83 -14.28 -8.25
CA VAL A 160 -3.10 -14.05 -9.69
C VAL A 160 -1.81 -13.77 -10.43
N GLY A 161 -0.89 -13.00 -9.83
CA GLY A 161 0.42 -12.69 -10.39
C GLY A 161 1.30 -13.94 -10.54
N GLY A 162 1.34 -14.79 -9.51
CA GLY A 162 2.05 -16.07 -9.55
C GLY A 162 1.52 -16.97 -10.65
N TRP A 163 0.20 -17.16 -10.69
CA TRP A 163 -0.42 -17.96 -11.74
C TRP A 163 -0.15 -17.43 -13.16
N ILE A 164 -0.27 -16.10 -13.35
CA ILE A 164 0.01 -15.47 -14.64
C ILE A 164 1.48 -15.66 -15.04
N THR A 165 2.42 -15.43 -14.13
CA THR A 165 3.85 -15.52 -14.45
C THR A 165 4.35 -16.94 -14.66
N GLU A 166 3.69 -17.95 -14.07
CA GLU A 166 4.02 -19.36 -14.26
C GLU A 166 3.43 -19.93 -15.57
N HIS A 167 2.22 -19.49 -16.00
CA HIS A 167 1.49 -20.09 -17.12
C HIS A 167 1.42 -19.22 -18.36
N LEU A 168 1.66 -17.90 -18.21
CA LEU A 168 1.63 -16.91 -19.27
C LEU A 168 2.91 -16.06 -19.23
N ASP A 169 2.97 -15.01 -20.06
CA ASP A 169 4.05 -14.02 -19.97
C ASP A 169 3.76 -13.01 -18.83
N TRP A 170 4.81 -12.55 -18.12
CA TRP A 170 4.69 -11.54 -17.04
C TRP A 170 3.95 -10.27 -17.49
N ARG A 171 3.96 -9.93 -18.77
CA ARG A 171 3.25 -8.78 -19.34
C ARG A 171 1.75 -8.80 -19.07
N TRP A 172 1.18 -9.99 -18.92
CA TRP A 172 -0.23 -10.16 -18.62
C TRP A 172 -0.64 -9.65 -17.24
N VAL A 173 0.30 -9.47 -16.31
CA VAL A 173 -0.01 -8.82 -15.03
C VAL A 173 -0.45 -7.37 -15.20
N PHE A 174 -0.05 -6.73 -16.30
CA PHE A 174 -0.51 -5.38 -16.67
C PHE A 174 -1.75 -5.42 -17.56
N PHE A 175 -1.84 -6.39 -18.48
CA PHE A 175 -2.98 -6.50 -19.39
C PHE A 175 -4.28 -6.89 -18.70
N ILE A 176 -4.24 -7.53 -17.52
CA ILE A 176 -5.42 -7.84 -16.71
C ILE A 176 -6.21 -6.58 -16.30
N ASN A 177 -5.55 -5.42 -16.25
CA ASN A 177 -6.19 -4.15 -15.93
C ASN A 177 -7.09 -3.64 -17.07
N LEU A 178 -6.94 -4.12 -18.30
CA LEU A 178 -7.76 -3.68 -19.43
C LEU A 178 -9.24 -4.07 -19.27
N PRO A 179 -9.61 -5.35 -19.10
CA PRO A 179 -11.01 -5.72 -18.91
C PRO A 179 -11.60 -5.10 -17.62
N LEU A 180 -10.84 -5.05 -16.53
CA LEU A 180 -11.30 -4.43 -15.28
C LEU A 180 -11.56 -2.93 -15.46
N GLY A 181 -10.63 -2.23 -16.14
CA GLY A 181 -10.75 -0.81 -16.42
C GLY A 181 -11.93 -0.48 -17.33
N ILE A 182 -12.17 -1.29 -18.38
CA ILE A 182 -13.34 -1.11 -19.26
C ILE A 182 -14.65 -1.26 -18.49
N ILE A 183 -14.79 -2.29 -17.66
CA ILE A 183 -16.01 -2.52 -16.87
C ILE A 183 -16.21 -1.37 -15.86
N ALA A 184 -15.15 -0.96 -15.15
CA ALA A 184 -15.20 0.15 -14.21
C ALA A 184 -15.57 1.47 -14.91
N LEU A 185 -14.96 1.75 -16.08
CA LEU A 185 -15.21 2.94 -16.89
C LEU A 185 -16.67 3.01 -17.35
N LEU A 186 -17.19 1.91 -17.90
CA LEU A 186 -18.58 1.84 -18.33
C LEU A 186 -19.55 2.05 -17.15
N GLY A 187 -19.27 1.43 -16.00
CA GLY A 187 -20.06 1.57 -14.81
C GLY A 187 -20.09 3.02 -14.30
N VAL A 188 -18.91 3.65 -14.12
CA VAL A 188 -18.82 5.04 -13.65
C VAL A 188 -19.45 6.00 -14.67
N SER A 189 -19.14 5.85 -15.95
CA SER A 189 -19.64 6.74 -17.00
C SER A 189 -21.16 6.68 -17.11
N ARG A 190 -21.77 5.49 -17.01
CA ARG A 190 -23.21 5.26 -17.21
C ARG A 190 -24.06 5.63 -16.00
N PHE A 191 -23.60 5.32 -14.79
CA PHE A 191 -24.43 5.38 -13.59
C PHE A 191 -24.14 6.58 -12.69
N MET A 192 -22.89 7.07 -12.64
CA MET A 192 -22.55 8.23 -11.83
C MET A 192 -23.00 9.53 -12.49
N ALA A 193 -23.61 10.42 -11.70
CA ALA A 193 -24.03 11.73 -12.19
C ALA A 193 -22.85 12.68 -12.44
N ASP A 194 -23.05 13.63 -13.35
CA ASP A 194 -22.04 14.66 -13.59
C ASP A 194 -22.05 15.67 -12.44
N ASP A 195 -20.93 15.75 -11.75
CA ASP A 195 -20.64 16.79 -10.76
C ASP A 195 -20.06 17.98 -11.53
N PRO A 196 -20.73 19.15 -11.52
CA PRO A 196 -20.28 20.30 -12.29
C PRO A 196 -18.88 20.82 -11.88
N GLY A 197 -18.40 20.44 -10.68
CA GLY A 197 -17.15 21.01 -10.16
C GLY A 197 -17.30 22.52 -9.94
N GLY A 198 -16.26 23.29 -10.34
CA GLY A 198 -16.37 24.77 -10.37
C GLY A 198 -16.15 25.46 -9.03
N ARG A 199 -15.82 24.75 -7.97
CA ARG A 199 -15.40 25.37 -6.71
C ARG A 199 -14.03 25.97 -6.90
N GLN A 200 -13.99 27.28 -7.17
CA GLN A 200 -12.75 28.03 -7.34
C GLN A 200 -12.13 28.28 -5.97
N ARG A 201 -11.16 27.43 -5.60
CA ARG A 201 -10.26 27.70 -4.48
C ARG A 201 -8.88 27.97 -5.03
N PRO A 202 -8.23 29.07 -4.65
CA PRO A 202 -6.85 29.33 -5.05
C PRO A 202 -5.95 28.13 -4.72
N PHE A 203 -5.06 27.78 -5.64
CA PHE A 203 -4.13 26.66 -5.41
C PHE A 203 -2.95 27.12 -4.55
N ASP A 204 -2.71 26.43 -3.46
CA ASP A 204 -1.57 26.68 -2.59
C ASP A 204 -0.32 25.96 -3.14
N PHE A 205 0.40 26.63 -4.06
CA PHE A 205 1.61 26.09 -4.66
C PHE A 205 2.71 25.83 -3.63
N ILE A 206 2.85 26.70 -2.62
CA ILE A 206 3.88 26.54 -1.58
C ILE A 206 3.56 25.34 -0.71
N GLY A 207 2.32 25.23 -0.22
CA GLY A 207 1.88 24.09 0.60
C GLY A 207 1.98 22.77 -0.15
N PHE A 208 1.55 22.73 -1.42
CA PHE A 208 1.67 21.54 -2.26
C PHE A 208 3.12 21.13 -2.52
N SER A 209 3.98 22.08 -2.92
CA SER A 209 5.39 21.79 -3.20
C SER A 209 6.14 21.32 -1.94
N ALA A 210 5.85 21.95 -0.80
CA ALA A 210 6.42 21.57 0.49
C ALA A 210 5.97 20.15 0.92
N LEU A 211 4.68 19.84 0.78
CA LEU A 211 4.15 18.51 1.06
C LEU A 211 4.76 17.47 0.12
N THR A 212 4.91 17.79 -1.16
CA THR A 212 5.57 16.92 -2.15
C THR A 212 7.03 16.68 -1.78
N ALA A 213 7.77 17.71 -1.42
CA ALA A 213 9.16 17.58 -0.98
C ALA A 213 9.29 16.71 0.27
N PHE A 214 8.38 16.87 1.24
CA PHE A 214 8.30 16.01 2.42
C PHE A 214 8.08 14.54 2.05
N VAL A 215 7.04 14.25 1.27
CA VAL A 215 6.64 12.87 0.95
C VAL A 215 7.68 12.20 0.07
N VAL A 216 8.17 12.87 -0.99
CA VAL A 216 9.20 12.33 -1.89
C VAL A 216 10.51 12.13 -1.14
N GLY A 217 10.96 13.15 -0.38
CA GLY A 217 12.19 13.06 0.41
C GLY A 217 12.14 11.91 1.41
N LEU A 218 11.03 11.75 2.12
CA LEU A 218 10.82 10.65 3.07
C LEU A 218 10.81 9.30 2.35
N GLN A 219 10.09 9.18 1.25
CA GLN A 219 9.97 7.90 0.52
C GLN A 219 11.32 7.45 -0.04
N VAL A 220 12.08 8.36 -0.68
CA VAL A 220 13.41 8.01 -1.22
C VAL A 220 14.40 7.69 -0.10
N LEU A 221 14.36 8.44 1.00
CA LEU A 221 15.16 8.14 2.20
C LEU A 221 14.88 6.72 2.72
N LEU A 222 13.61 6.34 2.82
CA LEU A 222 13.19 5.05 3.32
C LEU A 222 13.53 3.90 2.34
N ASP A 223 13.39 4.11 1.04
CA ASP A 223 13.65 3.10 0.01
C ASP A 223 15.16 2.86 -0.18
N ARG A 224 15.97 3.91 -0.10
CA ARG A 224 17.41 3.82 -0.37
C ARG A 224 18.27 3.68 0.89
N GLY A 225 17.73 4.07 2.04
CA GLY A 225 18.44 4.00 3.33
C GLY A 225 19.09 2.65 3.62
N PRO A 226 18.36 1.52 3.50
CA PRO A 226 18.93 0.20 3.78
C PRO A 226 20.12 -0.19 2.89
N GLY A 227 20.14 0.26 1.63
CA GLY A 227 21.21 -0.04 0.67
C GLY A 227 22.36 0.96 0.67
N GLN A 228 22.28 2.03 1.46
CA GLN A 228 23.24 3.13 1.50
C GLN A 228 23.81 3.37 2.91
N ASP A 229 23.76 2.35 3.77
CA ASP A 229 24.22 2.43 5.17
C ASP A 229 23.67 3.64 5.95
N TRP A 230 22.45 4.04 5.60
CA TRP A 230 21.69 5.11 6.27
C TRP A 230 22.51 6.40 6.42
N TRP A 231 22.87 6.76 7.64
CA TRP A 231 23.47 8.05 7.99
C TRP A 231 24.94 8.20 7.57
N GLU A 232 25.57 7.19 7.00
CA GLU A 232 26.93 7.26 6.45
C GLU A 232 26.93 7.86 5.03
N SER A 233 25.77 7.85 4.34
CA SER A 233 25.64 8.39 2.98
C SER A 233 25.24 9.85 2.97
N PRO A 234 26.00 10.75 2.28
CA PRO A 234 25.60 12.15 2.06
C PRO A 234 24.27 12.28 1.28
N GLU A 235 23.97 11.29 0.43
CA GLU A 235 22.71 11.24 -0.31
C GLU A 235 21.51 11.15 0.66
N ILE A 236 21.58 10.25 1.63
CA ILE A 236 20.53 10.05 2.63
C ILE A 236 20.32 11.32 3.47
N TRP A 237 21.40 12.01 3.85
CA TRP A 237 21.29 13.29 4.54
C TRP A 237 20.58 14.35 3.69
N SER A 238 20.83 14.39 2.38
CA SER A 238 20.16 15.33 1.49
C SER A 238 18.64 15.09 1.40
N TRP A 239 18.22 13.83 1.31
CA TRP A 239 16.81 13.45 1.30
C TRP A 239 16.13 13.69 2.66
N ALA A 240 16.84 13.44 3.77
CA ALA A 240 16.37 13.76 5.10
C ALA A 240 16.14 15.27 5.27
N ALA A 241 17.13 16.07 4.87
CA ALA A 241 17.03 17.54 4.93
C ALA A 241 15.88 18.06 4.07
N LEU A 242 15.70 17.54 2.83
CA LEU A 242 14.59 17.90 1.95
C LEU A 242 13.25 17.57 2.59
N SER A 243 13.14 16.37 3.17
CA SER A 243 11.91 15.92 3.85
C SER A 243 11.58 16.79 5.06
N LEU A 244 12.54 17.05 5.93
CA LEU A 244 12.34 17.87 7.13
C LEU A 244 12.02 19.33 6.78
N ALA A 245 12.72 19.91 5.81
CA ALA A 245 12.44 21.25 5.31
C ALA A 245 11.04 21.34 4.69
N GLY A 246 10.67 20.34 3.86
CA GLY A 246 9.34 20.25 3.28
C GLY A 246 8.25 20.17 4.36
N LEU A 247 8.42 19.32 5.37
CA LEU A 247 7.47 19.21 6.48
C LEU A 247 7.34 20.53 7.26
N TRP A 248 8.47 21.18 7.58
CA TRP A 248 8.49 22.45 8.29
C TRP A 248 7.75 23.55 7.51
N ILE A 249 8.07 23.70 6.21
CA ILE A 249 7.42 24.68 5.33
C ILE A 249 5.92 24.35 5.22
N PHE A 250 5.55 23.07 5.06
CA PHE A 250 4.14 22.65 4.97
C PHE A 250 3.36 23.02 6.23
N ILE A 251 3.90 22.74 7.43
CA ILE A 251 3.27 23.07 8.71
C ILE A 251 3.11 24.58 8.88
N THR A 252 4.16 25.37 8.61
CA THR A 252 4.12 26.82 8.72
C THR A 252 3.15 27.44 7.72
N GLN A 253 3.17 26.98 6.45
CA GLN A 253 2.23 27.41 5.42
C GLN A 253 0.79 27.06 5.78
N SER A 254 0.52 25.84 6.27
CA SER A 254 -0.81 25.42 6.72
C SER A 254 -1.33 26.26 7.89
N ALA A 255 -0.43 26.75 8.77
CA ALA A 255 -0.79 27.60 9.89
C ALA A 255 -1.00 29.08 9.52
N THR A 256 -0.30 29.61 8.51
CA THR A 256 -0.26 31.05 8.22
C THR A 256 -1.02 31.45 6.95
N ALA A 257 -1.12 30.56 5.93
CA ALA A 257 -1.74 30.88 4.65
C ALA A 257 -3.23 31.23 4.78
N GLN A 258 -3.72 32.16 3.97
CA GLN A 258 -5.16 32.48 3.90
C GLN A 258 -5.96 31.31 3.32
N HIS A 259 -5.40 30.60 2.36
CA HIS A 259 -6.00 29.43 1.73
C HIS A 259 -5.02 28.26 1.78
N PRO A 260 -4.88 27.58 2.95
CA PRO A 260 -3.96 26.48 3.10
C PRO A 260 -4.38 25.30 2.22
N PHE A 261 -3.42 24.45 1.85
CA PHE A 261 -3.66 23.30 0.96
C PHE A 261 -4.75 22.36 1.48
N PHE A 262 -4.69 21.98 2.76
CA PHE A 262 -5.79 21.32 3.47
C PHE A 262 -6.50 22.30 4.40
N HIS A 263 -7.82 22.16 4.51
CA HIS A 263 -8.62 23.03 5.37
C HIS A 263 -8.26 22.82 6.86
N ARG A 264 -8.11 23.92 7.62
CA ARG A 264 -7.72 23.85 9.04
C ARG A 264 -8.72 23.15 9.93
N ASP A 265 -10.00 23.10 9.53
CA ASP A 265 -11.04 22.41 10.28
C ASP A 265 -10.78 20.91 10.39
N LEU A 266 -10.05 20.31 9.43
CA LEU A 266 -9.59 18.92 9.52
C LEU A 266 -8.67 18.70 10.74
N ALA A 267 -7.76 19.64 11.00
CA ALA A 267 -6.85 19.56 12.13
C ALA A 267 -7.52 19.92 13.49
N ARG A 268 -8.68 20.57 13.46
CA ARG A 268 -9.46 20.92 14.64
C ARG A 268 -10.45 19.84 15.06
N ASP A 269 -10.84 18.97 14.15
CA ASP A 269 -11.69 17.83 14.48
C ASP A 269 -10.88 16.71 15.13
N GLY A 270 -10.96 16.64 16.48
CA GLY A 270 -10.22 15.66 17.27
C GLY A 270 -10.54 14.20 16.91
N ASN A 271 -11.75 13.92 16.45
CA ASN A 271 -12.17 12.60 16.00
C ASN A 271 -11.47 12.23 14.68
N PHE A 272 -11.42 13.18 13.74
CA PHE A 272 -10.73 13.01 12.47
C PHE A 272 -9.23 12.87 12.65
N VAL A 273 -8.61 13.74 13.47
CA VAL A 273 -7.16 13.66 13.78
C VAL A 273 -6.81 12.32 14.43
N GLY A 274 -7.56 11.91 15.46
CA GLY A 274 -7.32 10.63 16.15
C GLY A 274 -7.44 9.43 15.21
N THR A 275 -8.44 9.41 14.34
CA THR A 275 -8.62 8.32 13.36
C THR A 275 -7.59 8.35 12.23
N THR A 276 -7.10 9.53 11.86
CA THR A 276 -6.01 9.68 10.86
C THR A 276 -4.68 9.18 11.41
N VAL A 277 -4.35 9.53 12.65
CA VAL A 277 -3.17 8.98 13.36
C VAL A 277 -3.28 7.46 13.51
N PHE A 278 -4.47 6.96 13.86
CA PHE A 278 -4.69 5.52 13.93
C PHE A 278 -4.54 4.83 12.56
N SER A 279 -5.00 5.48 11.47
CA SER A 279 -4.81 5.00 10.09
C SER A 279 -3.34 4.87 9.72
N PHE A 280 -2.48 5.76 10.20
CA PHE A 280 -1.03 5.66 10.04
C PHE A 280 -0.50 4.37 10.68
N PHE A 281 -0.86 4.08 11.94
CA PHE A 281 -0.44 2.85 12.61
C PHE A 281 -1.01 1.57 11.96
N VAL A 282 -2.24 1.62 11.45
CA VAL A 282 -2.81 0.53 10.65
C VAL A 282 -1.98 0.31 9.37
N GLY A 283 -1.51 1.39 8.75
CA GLY A 283 -0.57 1.31 7.62
C GLY A 283 0.72 0.60 8.00
N VAL A 284 1.35 1.00 9.10
CA VAL A 284 2.57 0.35 9.63
C VAL A 284 2.35 -1.16 9.81
N LEU A 285 1.30 -1.55 10.53
CA LEU A 285 1.05 -2.95 10.89
C LEU A 285 0.73 -3.84 9.68
N LEU A 286 -0.21 -3.37 8.84
CA LEU A 286 -0.75 -4.18 7.75
C LEU A 286 0.27 -4.42 6.65
N PHE A 287 0.92 -3.35 6.20
CA PHE A 287 1.77 -3.43 5.01
C PHE A 287 3.16 -4.00 5.32
N SER A 288 3.70 -3.79 6.54
CA SER A 288 4.95 -4.44 6.94
C SER A 288 4.83 -5.97 6.90
N THR A 289 3.76 -6.52 7.46
CA THR A 289 3.55 -7.98 7.43
C THR A 289 3.23 -8.48 6.03
N THR A 290 2.51 -7.69 5.22
CA THR A 290 2.18 -8.07 3.83
C THR A 290 3.42 -8.09 2.94
N ALA A 291 4.40 -7.23 3.19
CA ALA A 291 5.66 -7.19 2.44
C ALA A 291 6.66 -8.27 2.88
N LEU A 292 6.76 -8.51 4.19
CA LEU A 292 7.83 -9.35 4.75
C LEU A 292 7.48 -10.83 4.88
N LEU A 293 6.21 -11.16 5.12
CA LEU A 293 5.80 -12.55 5.25
C LEU A 293 6.04 -13.39 3.98
N PRO A 294 5.78 -12.88 2.75
CA PRO A 294 6.16 -13.59 1.53
C PRO A 294 7.67 -13.81 1.40
N VAL A 295 8.48 -12.83 1.81
CA VAL A 295 9.95 -12.93 1.78
C VAL A 295 10.43 -14.05 2.72
N LEU A 296 9.89 -14.12 3.93
CA LEU A 296 10.17 -15.20 4.88
C LEU A 296 9.78 -16.56 4.30
N MET A 297 8.57 -16.69 3.74
CA MET A 297 8.08 -17.95 3.18
C MET A 297 8.92 -18.42 1.99
N GLN A 298 9.29 -17.52 1.07
CA GLN A 298 10.02 -17.89 -0.13
C GLN A 298 11.50 -18.09 0.12
N ASN A 299 12.16 -17.18 0.84
CA ASN A 299 13.61 -17.19 0.99
C ASN A 299 14.11 -18.11 2.12
N LEU A 300 13.32 -18.26 3.21
CA LEU A 300 13.74 -19.04 4.37
C LEU A 300 13.03 -20.39 4.48
N LEU A 301 11.74 -20.47 4.15
CA LEU A 301 10.98 -21.72 4.21
C LEU A 301 10.94 -22.45 2.86
N GLY A 302 11.48 -21.86 1.78
CA GLY A 302 11.56 -22.48 0.46
C GLY A 302 10.21 -22.65 -0.26
N TYR A 303 9.20 -21.88 0.12
CA TYR A 303 7.88 -21.94 -0.54
C TYR A 303 7.97 -21.40 -1.97
N SER A 304 7.23 -22.03 -2.88
CA SER A 304 6.99 -21.45 -4.20
C SER A 304 6.11 -20.20 -4.10
N ALA A 305 6.11 -19.37 -5.15
CA ALA A 305 5.22 -18.19 -5.24
C ALA A 305 3.74 -18.60 -5.07
N MET A 306 3.34 -19.74 -5.65
CA MET A 306 1.99 -20.28 -5.54
C MET A 306 1.66 -20.73 -4.10
N GLN A 307 2.57 -21.42 -3.42
CA GLN A 307 2.40 -21.83 -2.02
C GLN A 307 2.28 -20.62 -1.10
N THR A 308 3.12 -19.60 -1.32
CA THR A 308 3.06 -18.32 -0.58
C THR A 308 1.71 -17.62 -0.79
N GLY A 309 1.23 -17.59 -2.03
CA GLY A 309 -0.08 -17.05 -2.37
C GLY A 309 -1.20 -17.80 -1.66
N THR A 310 -1.22 -19.14 -1.70
CA THR A 310 -2.26 -19.97 -1.06
C THR A 310 -2.25 -19.82 0.47
N ALA A 311 -1.09 -19.76 1.12
CA ALA A 311 -1.00 -19.50 2.55
C ALA A 311 -1.58 -18.11 2.90
N SER A 312 -1.38 -17.11 2.04
CA SER A 312 -1.91 -15.75 2.21
C SER A 312 -3.44 -15.65 2.06
N VAL A 313 -4.10 -16.64 1.43
CA VAL A 313 -5.58 -16.69 1.31
C VAL A 313 -6.26 -16.68 2.68
N SER A 314 -5.65 -17.32 3.68
CA SER A 314 -6.18 -17.36 5.05
C SER A 314 -6.46 -15.96 5.63
N ARG A 315 -5.55 -15.01 5.38
CA ARG A 315 -5.71 -13.59 5.74
C ARG A 315 -6.90 -12.97 5.01
N GLY A 316 -7.05 -13.27 3.72
CA GLY A 316 -8.18 -12.82 2.91
C GLY A 316 -9.52 -13.29 3.45
N ILE A 317 -9.62 -14.58 3.78
CA ILE A 317 -10.83 -15.19 4.35
C ILE A 317 -11.17 -14.52 5.69
N GLY A 318 -10.18 -14.35 6.59
CA GLY A 318 -10.38 -13.67 7.86
C GLY A 318 -10.92 -12.25 7.67
N SER A 319 -10.35 -11.47 6.73
CA SER A 319 -10.81 -10.12 6.41
C SER A 319 -12.23 -10.09 5.85
N LEU A 320 -12.56 -10.98 4.91
CA LEU A 320 -13.90 -11.07 4.30
C LEU A 320 -14.98 -11.40 5.33
N ILE A 321 -14.73 -12.39 6.20
CA ILE A 321 -15.67 -12.74 7.27
C ILE A 321 -15.89 -11.53 8.18
N SER A 322 -14.82 -10.84 8.56
CA SER A 322 -14.91 -9.64 9.40
C SER A 322 -15.71 -8.53 8.74
N PHE A 323 -15.50 -8.25 7.44
CA PHE A 323 -16.27 -7.24 6.72
C PHE A 323 -17.77 -7.54 6.70
N LEU A 324 -18.15 -8.81 6.58
CA LEU A 324 -19.57 -9.20 6.66
C LEU A 324 -20.14 -9.00 8.06
N MET A 325 -19.32 -9.19 9.10
CA MET A 325 -19.74 -9.05 10.50
C MET A 325 -19.73 -7.61 11.01
N VAL A 326 -18.86 -6.74 10.47
CA VAL A 326 -18.65 -5.36 10.96
C VAL A 326 -19.95 -4.56 11.10
N PRO A 327 -20.88 -4.49 10.11
CA PRO A 327 -22.09 -3.71 10.25
C PRO A 327 -22.93 -4.15 11.45
N PHE A 328 -23.03 -5.45 11.67
CA PHE A 328 -23.77 -6.04 12.79
C PHE A 328 -23.07 -5.76 14.14
N LEU A 329 -21.76 -5.90 14.16
CA LEU A 329 -20.95 -5.65 15.36
C LEU A 329 -21.00 -4.16 15.74
N ILE A 330 -20.93 -3.25 14.79
CA ILE A 330 -21.06 -1.80 15.05
C ILE A 330 -22.43 -1.46 15.64
N GLN A 331 -23.49 -2.08 15.13
CA GLN A 331 -24.85 -1.85 15.68
C GLN A 331 -25.00 -2.34 17.12
N LYS A 332 -24.37 -3.47 17.48
CA LYS A 332 -24.48 -4.06 18.83
C LYS A 332 -23.49 -3.46 19.83
N LEU A 333 -22.25 -3.26 19.44
CA LEU A 333 -21.15 -2.90 20.32
C LEU A 333 -20.72 -1.44 20.18
N GLY A 334 -21.05 -0.82 19.04
CA GLY A 334 -20.51 0.50 18.67
C GLY A 334 -19.14 0.44 18.00
N ALA A 335 -18.83 1.43 17.17
CA ALA A 335 -17.64 1.46 16.32
C ALA A 335 -16.31 1.41 17.13
N ARG A 336 -16.29 2.06 18.32
CA ARG A 336 -15.07 2.10 19.17
C ARG A 336 -14.70 0.72 19.72
N GLN A 337 -15.69 -0.07 20.16
CA GLN A 337 -15.43 -1.41 20.70
C GLN A 337 -15.01 -2.39 19.60
N VAL A 338 -15.62 -2.28 18.41
CA VAL A 338 -15.22 -3.09 17.25
C VAL A 338 -13.79 -2.78 16.84
N LEU A 339 -13.40 -1.49 16.84
CA LEU A 339 -12.03 -1.05 16.59
C LEU A 339 -11.05 -1.63 17.62
N PHE A 340 -11.41 -1.62 18.90
CA PHE A 340 -10.60 -2.21 19.98
C PHE A 340 -10.41 -3.71 19.78
N ILE A 341 -11.48 -4.47 19.47
CA ILE A 341 -11.40 -5.92 19.20
C ILE A 341 -10.48 -6.18 18.01
N GLY A 342 -10.63 -5.41 16.90
CA GLY A 342 -9.75 -5.54 15.74
C GLY A 342 -8.28 -5.28 16.07
N THR A 343 -8.00 -4.31 16.94
CA THR A 343 -6.65 -4.01 17.41
C THR A 343 -6.06 -5.17 18.22
N VAL A 344 -6.83 -5.72 19.16
CA VAL A 344 -6.40 -6.86 19.99
C VAL A 344 -6.11 -8.09 19.13
N LEU A 345 -6.97 -8.40 18.16
CA LEU A 345 -6.73 -9.51 17.22
C LEU A 345 -5.47 -9.29 16.38
N SER A 346 -5.24 -8.07 15.91
CA SER A 346 -4.02 -7.74 15.14
C SER A 346 -2.76 -7.90 16.00
N ILE A 347 -2.79 -7.46 17.26
CA ILE A 347 -1.68 -7.64 18.22
C ILE A 347 -1.46 -9.13 18.48
N ALA A 348 -2.51 -9.89 18.75
CA ALA A 348 -2.42 -11.33 19.01
C ALA A 348 -1.82 -12.08 17.81
N SER A 349 -2.19 -11.70 16.59
CA SER A 349 -1.59 -12.26 15.37
C SER A 349 -0.10 -11.96 15.26
N LEU A 350 0.31 -10.70 15.49
CA LEU A 350 1.73 -10.32 15.45
C LEU A 350 2.54 -11.02 16.54
N TRP A 351 1.96 -11.19 17.71
CA TRP A 351 2.57 -11.94 18.81
C TRP A 351 2.77 -13.42 18.43
N ALA A 352 1.78 -14.04 17.78
CA ALA A 352 1.90 -15.39 17.27
C ALA A 352 3.00 -15.49 16.19
N MET A 353 3.10 -14.50 15.29
CA MET A 353 4.15 -14.46 14.27
C MET A 353 5.56 -14.26 14.86
N ALA A 354 5.69 -13.60 16.00
CA ALA A 354 6.97 -13.46 16.70
C ALA A 354 7.55 -14.79 17.19
N GLY A 355 6.73 -15.83 17.29
CA GLY A 355 7.15 -17.19 17.66
C GLY A 355 7.42 -18.11 16.45
N PHE A 356 7.50 -17.57 15.23
CA PHE A 356 7.83 -18.36 14.04
C PHE A 356 9.25 -18.90 14.10
N ASP A 357 9.42 -20.15 13.72
CA ASP A 357 10.72 -20.80 13.52
C ASP A 357 10.77 -21.53 12.16
N LEU A 358 11.95 -21.90 11.71
CA LEU A 358 12.14 -22.56 10.41
C LEU A 358 11.66 -23.99 10.35
N SER A 359 11.36 -24.61 11.51
CA SER A 359 10.88 -25.98 11.61
C SER A 359 9.35 -26.07 11.72
N MET A 360 8.66 -24.93 11.74
CA MET A 360 7.20 -24.88 11.87
C MET A 360 6.49 -25.47 10.66
N THR A 361 5.29 -25.98 10.90
CA THR A 361 4.35 -26.40 9.85
C THR A 361 3.63 -25.20 9.24
N ASP A 362 2.84 -25.42 8.20
CA ASP A 362 2.04 -24.36 7.56
C ASP A 362 0.97 -23.76 8.49
N TRP A 363 0.54 -24.52 9.50
CA TRP A 363 -0.58 -24.16 10.37
C TRP A 363 -0.40 -22.84 11.15
N PRO A 364 0.74 -22.55 11.79
CA PRO A 364 0.98 -21.27 12.44
C PRO A 364 0.84 -20.08 11.47
N ILE A 365 1.31 -20.20 10.22
CA ILE A 365 1.21 -19.16 9.18
C ILE A 365 -0.26 -18.93 8.81
N ILE A 366 -1.00 -20.02 8.57
CA ILE A 366 -2.42 -19.97 8.20
C ILE A 366 -3.25 -19.38 9.34
N ALA A 367 -3.06 -19.86 10.57
CA ALA A 367 -3.82 -19.41 11.73
C ALA A 367 -3.54 -17.94 12.07
N SER A 368 -2.27 -17.54 12.15
CA SER A 368 -1.91 -16.14 12.41
C SER A 368 -2.35 -15.21 11.27
N GLY A 369 -2.24 -15.67 10.02
CA GLY A 369 -2.75 -14.94 8.86
C GLY A 369 -4.26 -14.72 8.95
N PHE A 370 -5.04 -15.75 9.29
CA PHE A 370 -6.48 -15.64 9.47
C PHE A 370 -6.85 -14.64 10.58
N ILE A 371 -6.20 -14.74 11.75
CA ILE A 371 -6.43 -13.81 12.88
C ILE A 371 -6.06 -12.37 12.48
N GLN A 372 -4.97 -12.17 11.77
CA GLN A 372 -4.57 -10.85 11.28
C GLN A 372 -5.59 -10.30 10.28
N GLY A 373 -6.05 -11.12 9.36
CA GLY A 373 -7.10 -10.74 8.43
C GLY A 373 -8.38 -10.35 9.15
N ALA A 374 -8.82 -11.15 10.12
CA ALA A 374 -9.97 -10.84 10.94
C ALA A 374 -9.79 -9.51 11.69
N GLY A 375 -8.63 -9.29 12.31
CA GLY A 375 -8.29 -8.04 12.98
C GLY A 375 -8.37 -6.84 12.04
N THR A 376 -7.69 -6.91 10.89
CA THR A 376 -7.67 -5.81 9.92
C THR A 376 -9.05 -5.51 9.33
N GLY A 377 -9.87 -6.52 9.05
CA GLY A 377 -11.24 -6.34 8.62
C GLY A 377 -12.08 -5.56 9.63
N LEU A 378 -11.87 -5.81 10.94
CA LEU A 378 -12.54 -5.06 12.02
C LEU A 378 -11.97 -3.65 12.25
N LEU A 379 -10.81 -3.30 11.68
CA LEU A 379 -10.21 -1.97 11.83
C LEU A 379 -10.73 -0.97 10.77
N PHE A 380 -10.74 -1.34 9.50
CA PHE A 380 -10.95 -0.41 8.40
C PHE A 380 -12.31 0.28 8.38
N ALA A 381 -13.40 -0.47 8.49
CA ALA A 381 -14.73 0.10 8.37
C ALA A 381 -15.14 0.95 9.60
N PRO A 382 -14.89 0.52 10.86
CA PRO A 382 -15.11 1.38 12.01
C PRO A 382 -14.27 2.66 11.99
N LEU A 383 -12.99 2.56 11.55
CA LEU A 383 -12.10 3.69 11.44
C LEU A 383 -12.62 4.73 10.45
N SER A 384 -13.04 4.29 9.25
CA SER A 384 -13.68 5.17 8.26
C SER A 384 -14.98 5.77 8.80
N THR A 385 -15.81 4.98 9.50
CA THR A 385 -17.06 5.48 10.09
C THR A 385 -16.80 6.58 11.11
N LEU A 386 -15.85 6.35 12.03
CA LEU A 386 -15.50 7.33 13.07
C LEU A 386 -14.86 8.59 12.48
N ALA A 387 -14.00 8.46 11.48
CA ALA A 387 -13.32 9.59 10.86
C ALA A 387 -14.29 10.62 10.25
N TYR A 388 -15.42 10.15 9.68
CA TYR A 388 -16.30 11.02 8.91
C TYR A 388 -17.64 11.33 9.58
N VAL A 389 -17.90 10.82 10.79
CA VAL A 389 -19.13 11.12 11.55
C VAL A 389 -19.23 12.59 11.91
N THR A 390 -18.15 13.21 12.35
CA THR A 390 -18.09 14.61 12.76
C THR A 390 -17.70 15.56 11.63
N LEU A 391 -17.12 15.02 10.57
CA LEU A 391 -16.59 15.82 9.46
C LEU A 391 -17.69 16.32 8.53
N SER A 392 -17.66 17.65 8.27
CA SER A 392 -18.57 18.27 7.30
C SER A 392 -18.46 17.61 5.91
N PRO A 393 -19.58 17.40 5.20
CA PRO A 393 -19.55 16.87 3.82
C PRO A 393 -18.64 17.65 2.88
N ALA A 394 -18.48 18.97 3.08
CA ALA A 394 -17.61 19.82 2.29
C ALA A 394 -16.12 19.41 2.36
N HIS A 395 -15.69 18.80 3.47
CA HIS A 395 -14.30 18.43 3.72
C HIS A 395 -14.01 16.92 3.56
N ARG A 396 -15.01 16.12 3.18
CA ARG A 396 -14.86 14.64 3.05
C ARG A 396 -13.79 14.25 2.02
N VAL A 397 -13.73 14.94 0.88
CA VAL A 397 -12.71 14.66 -0.15
C VAL A 397 -11.31 14.91 0.39
N GLU A 398 -11.08 16.07 1.03
CA GLU A 398 -9.78 16.38 1.66
C GLU A 398 -9.46 15.37 2.78
N GLY A 399 -10.45 15.01 3.58
CA GLY A 399 -10.32 14.03 4.65
C GLY A 399 -9.94 12.64 4.17
N THR A 400 -10.56 12.13 3.08
CA THR A 400 -10.23 10.82 2.51
C THR A 400 -8.82 10.80 1.96
N ILE A 401 -8.38 11.89 1.34
CA ILE A 401 -7.01 12.04 0.84
C ILE A 401 -6.01 12.02 2.00
N LEU A 402 -6.24 12.82 3.05
CA LEU A 402 -5.33 12.91 4.18
C LEU A 402 -5.23 11.58 4.95
N SER A 403 -6.35 10.89 5.16
CA SER A 403 -6.38 9.56 5.78
C SER A 403 -5.65 8.51 4.93
N THR A 404 -5.80 8.58 3.59
CA THR A 404 -5.09 7.69 2.65
C THR A 404 -3.59 7.97 2.67
N MET A 405 -3.18 9.24 2.66
CA MET A 405 -1.77 9.64 2.77
C MET A 405 -1.17 9.18 4.10
N ALA A 406 -1.86 9.39 5.22
CA ALA A 406 -1.38 8.95 6.54
C ALA A 406 -1.13 7.43 6.56
N ARG A 407 -2.05 6.65 6.00
CA ARG A 407 -1.89 5.19 5.90
C ARG A 407 -0.73 4.80 4.98
N SER A 408 -0.56 5.48 3.84
CA SER A 408 0.55 5.22 2.91
C SER A 408 1.90 5.56 3.52
N LEU A 409 2.01 6.68 4.25
CA LEU A 409 3.21 7.04 5.00
C LEU A 409 3.52 6.01 6.09
N GLY A 410 2.49 5.57 6.83
CA GLY A 410 2.64 4.50 7.81
C GLY A 410 3.15 3.20 7.18
N SER A 411 2.61 2.83 6.01
CA SER A 411 3.05 1.67 5.23
C SER A 411 4.54 1.77 4.86
N ALA A 412 4.95 2.90 4.28
CA ALA A 412 6.33 3.13 3.85
C ALA A 412 7.32 3.05 5.03
N ILE A 413 7.02 3.77 6.11
CA ILE A 413 7.85 3.76 7.33
C ILE A 413 7.90 2.36 7.95
N GLY A 414 6.75 1.69 8.05
CA GLY A 414 6.67 0.36 8.64
C GLY A 414 7.48 -0.68 7.88
N ILE A 415 7.36 -0.73 6.56
CA ILE A 415 8.13 -1.64 5.70
C ILE A 415 9.63 -1.36 5.86
N SER A 416 10.04 -0.09 5.74
CA SER A 416 11.44 0.30 5.80
C SER A 416 12.08 0.00 7.16
N VAL A 417 11.40 0.32 8.27
CA VAL A 417 11.90 0.04 9.62
C VAL A 417 12.09 -1.45 9.84
N VAL A 418 11.10 -2.27 9.47
CA VAL A 418 11.24 -3.72 9.68
C VAL A 418 12.30 -4.31 8.73
N GLN A 419 12.39 -3.85 7.50
CA GLN A 419 13.43 -4.27 6.56
C GLN A 419 14.84 -3.92 7.08
N ALA A 420 15.02 -2.70 7.60
CA ALA A 420 16.29 -2.30 8.22
C ALA A 420 16.65 -3.14 9.44
N MET A 421 15.65 -3.49 10.27
CA MET A 421 15.85 -4.39 11.41
C MET A 421 16.26 -5.80 10.97
N VAL A 422 15.64 -6.35 9.93
CA VAL A 422 15.97 -7.67 9.37
C VAL A 422 17.43 -7.65 8.85
N LEU A 423 17.79 -6.66 8.04
CA LEU A 423 19.16 -6.55 7.51
C LEU A 423 20.19 -6.40 8.61
N ARG A 424 19.93 -5.55 9.61
CA ARG A 424 20.84 -5.35 10.76
C ARG A 424 21.01 -6.63 11.57
N ASN A 425 19.89 -7.31 11.90
CA ASN A 425 19.97 -8.54 12.69
C ASN A 425 20.62 -9.67 11.92
N SER A 426 20.41 -9.76 10.60
CA SER A 426 21.10 -10.71 9.73
C SER A 426 22.60 -10.45 9.71
N ALA A 427 23.03 -9.18 9.58
CA ALA A 427 24.44 -8.82 9.62
C ALA A 427 25.10 -9.14 10.99
N LEU A 428 24.39 -8.88 12.09
CA LEU A 428 24.86 -9.21 13.44
C LEU A 428 24.97 -10.72 13.62
N ALA A 429 23.96 -11.50 13.23
CA ALA A 429 23.99 -12.96 13.29
C ALA A 429 25.13 -13.54 12.44
N HIS A 430 25.29 -13.02 11.21
CA HIS A 430 26.40 -13.41 10.34
C HIS A 430 27.78 -13.12 11.00
N SER A 431 27.95 -11.94 11.57
CA SER A 431 29.18 -11.56 12.29
C SER A 431 29.44 -12.46 13.50
N GLU A 432 28.40 -12.78 14.28
CA GLU A 432 28.50 -13.64 15.44
C GLU A 432 28.83 -15.08 15.06
N LEU A 433 28.15 -15.64 14.05
CA LEU A 433 28.42 -16.99 13.54
C LEU A 433 29.85 -17.09 12.96
N SER A 434 30.27 -16.13 12.14
CA SER A 434 31.59 -16.11 11.57
C SER A 434 32.71 -15.99 12.62
N SER A 435 32.47 -15.24 13.72
CA SER A 435 33.40 -15.10 14.83
C SER A 435 33.56 -16.39 15.68
N ARG A 436 32.55 -17.26 15.67
CA ARG A 436 32.54 -18.54 16.39
C ARG A 436 33.10 -19.69 15.56
N MET A 437 33.26 -19.50 14.24
CA MET A 437 33.87 -20.49 13.37
C MET A 437 35.37 -20.51 13.56
N ASP A 438 35.88 -21.63 14.12
CA ASP A 438 37.31 -21.88 14.20
C ASP A 438 37.83 -22.42 12.84
N PRO A 439 38.70 -21.69 12.13
CA PRO A 439 39.25 -22.14 10.87
C PRO A 439 40.01 -23.49 10.93
N THR A 440 40.37 -23.92 12.13
CA THR A 440 41.11 -25.18 12.35
C THR A 440 40.18 -26.35 12.71
N SER A 441 38.87 -26.12 12.82
CA SER A 441 37.91 -27.15 13.18
C SER A 441 37.80 -28.25 12.11
N PRO A 442 37.98 -29.52 12.48
CA PRO A 442 37.83 -30.64 11.54
C PRO A 442 36.41 -30.70 10.94
N VAL A 443 35.40 -30.32 11.72
CA VAL A 443 33.99 -30.31 11.27
C VAL A 443 33.77 -29.32 10.14
N LEU A 444 34.46 -28.19 10.15
CA LEU A 444 34.38 -27.18 9.10
C LEU A 444 35.00 -27.71 7.77
N ASN A 445 36.05 -28.48 7.84
CA ASN A 445 36.67 -29.10 6.67
C ASN A 445 35.80 -30.22 6.05
N ASP A 446 34.93 -30.86 6.84
CA ASP A 446 33.96 -31.85 6.34
C ASP A 446 32.76 -31.19 5.65
N VAL A 447 32.37 -29.98 6.08
CA VAL A 447 31.27 -29.22 5.49
C VAL A 447 31.74 -28.49 4.22
N ILE A 448 32.97 -28.03 4.17
CA ILE A 448 33.57 -27.39 2.99
C ILE A 448 34.17 -28.47 2.08
N ALA A 449 33.49 -28.74 0.96
CA ALA A 449 33.86 -29.81 0.02
C ALA A 449 35.27 -29.71 -0.64
N ILE A 450 36.04 -28.67 -0.32
CA ILE A 450 37.38 -28.42 -0.90
C ILE A 450 38.44 -28.48 0.21
N PRO A 451 39.32 -29.49 0.25
CA PRO A 451 40.43 -29.57 1.22
C PRO A 451 41.36 -28.34 1.13
N GLY A 452 41.61 -27.69 2.24
CA GLY A 452 42.45 -26.47 2.29
C GLY A 452 41.77 -25.18 1.85
N ALA A 453 40.47 -25.19 1.64
CA ALA A 453 39.67 -24.08 1.09
C ALA A 453 39.66 -22.82 1.98
N LEU A 454 39.87 -22.94 3.29
CA LEU A 454 39.90 -21.80 4.22
C LEU A 454 40.99 -20.77 3.94
N THR A 455 41.97 -21.14 3.13
CA THR A 455 43.08 -20.25 2.70
C THR A 455 42.88 -19.71 1.28
N THR A 456 41.76 -20.10 0.60
CA THR A 456 41.50 -19.69 -0.77
C THR A 456 40.23 -18.77 -0.81
N PRO A 457 40.16 -17.81 -1.76
CA PRO A 457 38.99 -16.97 -1.94
C PRO A 457 37.68 -17.75 -2.17
N GLU A 458 37.78 -18.92 -2.84
CA GLU A 458 36.64 -19.80 -3.14
C GLU A 458 36.11 -20.50 -1.88
N GLY A 459 37.00 -20.95 -0.99
CA GLY A 459 36.60 -21.55 0.27
C GLY A 459 36.01 -20.54 1.25
N LEU A 460 36.52 -19.31 1.26
CA LEU A 460 35.96 -18.22 2.02
C LEU A 460 34.56 -17.85 1.48
N ALA A 461 34.32 -17.91 0.17
CA ALA A 461 33.02 -17.69 -0.44
C ALA A 461 32.03 -18.81 -0.07
N GLN A 462 32.48 -20.09 -0.02
CA GLN A 462 31.63 -21.20 0.44
C GLN A 462 31.27 -21.05 1.93
N LEU A 463 32.23 -20.70 2.77
CA LEU A 463 32.02 -20.45 4.19
C LEU A 463 30.99 -19.34 4.41
N ASN A 464 31.15 -18.22 3.71
CA ASN A 464 30.21 -17.13 3.74
C ASN A 464 28.78 -17.57 3.26
N GLY A 465 28.72 -18.43 2.26
CA GLY A 465 27.48 -19.01 1.78
C GLY A 465 26.77 -19.89 2.82
N GLU A 466 27.50 -20.71 3.57
CA GLU A 466 26.93 -21.52 4.65
C GLU A 466 26.51 -20.67 5.86
N VAL A 467 27.34 -19.70 6.26
CA VAL A 467 26.95 -18.74 7.33
C VAL A 467 25.70 -17.95 6.98
N THR A 468 25.51 -17.64 5.69
CA THR A 468 24.33 -16.91 5.22
C THR A 468 23.07 -17.80 5.18
N ARG A 469 23.23 -19.14 5.12
CA ARG A 469 22.11 -20.09 5.14
C ARG A 469 21.64 -20.46 6.56
N GLN A 470 22.48 -20.29 7.56
CA GLN A 470 22.12 -20.46 8.97
C GLN A 470 21.60 -19.17 9.59
#